data_b357547b4751efbc1acab0ed2c68aa8f
#
_entry.id   b357547b4751efbc1acab0ed2c68aa8f
#
_cell.length_a   1.000
_cell.length_b   1.000
_cell.length_c   1.000
_cell.angle_alpha   90.00
_cell.angle_beta   90.00
_cell.angle_gamma   90.00
#
_symmetry.space_group_name_H-M   'P 1'
#
loop_
_entity.id
_entity.type
_entity.pdbx_description
1 polymer ?
#
loop_
_entity_poly.entity_id
_entity_poly.type
_entity_poly.pdbx_seq_one_letter_code
_entity_poly.pdbx_strand_id
1 'polypeptide(L)'
;NEATPTYMFNHCSSLAALDVSTWDVSGVTSFYGMFTFCRNLRTLDVSNWDTSSVTDVYQMFTDCALLNNLDVSGWDVSSIGRFEQMFTRCHSLSSLDVSSWDTSSGNNFYSMFNSCYALESLDVYSWDVTNVTTYANGFNSMFSSCYSLQSIDLSNWDISNFTGTSGLASFLSNCYSLRSTGDLSNFVGSNIKKLDYMFYLCQSLRSVGDLSGWDTSGCTR
;
A
#
# COMPACT_ATOMS: atom_id res chain seq x y z
N ASN A 1 20.30 20.92 10.20
CA ASN A 1 19.37 21.04 9.06
C ASN A 1 19.05 19.64 8.59
N GLU A 2 17.93 19.13 9.00
CA GLU A 2 17.38 17.85 8.49
C GLU A 2 17.06 18.05 7.01
N ALA A 3 17.86 17.43 6.14
CA ALA A 3 17.65 17.48 4.70
C ALA A 3 16.51 16.47 4.38
N THR A 4 15.33 16.98 4.10
CA THR A 4 14.24 16.16 3.57
C THR A 4 14.31 16.20 2.04
N PRO A 5 14.58 15.08 1.35
CA PRO A 5 14.68 15.04 -0.12
C PRO A 5 13.29 15.05 -0.78
N THR A 6 12.37 15.87 -0.23
CA THR A 6 11.01 16.01 -0.72
C THR A 6 11.00 16.42 -2.19
N TYR A 7 10.34 15.64 -3.05
CA TYR A 7 10.22 15.85 -4.50
C TYR A 7 11.56 15.95 -5.26
N MET A 8 12.69 15.50 -4.69
CA MET A 8 14.03 15.72 -5.25
C MET A 8 14.17 15.26 -6.71
N PHE A 9 13.57 14.14 -7.08
CA PHE A 9 13.57 13.60 -8.45
C PHE A 9 12.17 13.59 -9.09
N ASN A 10 11.22 14.34 -8.52
CA ASN A 10 9.86 14.36 -9.04
C ASN A 10 9.84 14.74 -10.53
N HIS A 11 9.08 13.98 -11.33
CA HIS A 11 8.99 14.15 -12.77
C HIS A 11 10.30 13.96 -13.56
N CYS A 12 11.34 13.34 -12.99
CA CYS A 12 12.52 12.92 -13.75
C CYS A 12 12.17 11.71 -14.64
N SER A 13 11.22 11.90 -15.57
CA SER A 13 10.60 10.83 -16.34
C SER A 13 11.55 10.08 -17.28
N SER A 14 12.69 10.67 -17.63
CA SER A 14 13.74 10.05 -18.45
C SER A 14 14.81 9.33 -17.62
N LEU A 15 14.78 9.46 -16.29
CA LEU A 15 15.74 8.81 -15.39
C LEU A 15 15.55 7.29 -15.43
N ALA A 16 16.52 6.56 -15.98
CA ALA A 16 16.43 5.12 -16.14
C ALA A 16 17.14 4.33 -15.02
N ALA A 17 18.17 4.91 -14.44
CA ALA A 17 18.90 4.34 -13.32
C ALA A 17 19.48 5.47 -12.45
N LEU A 18 19.62 5.21 -11.17
CA LEU A 18 20.25 6.11 -10.21
C LEU A 18 20.92 5.25 -9.14
N ASP A 19 22.19 5.53 -8.88
CA ASP A 19 22.90 4.89 -7.77
C ASP A 19 22.75 5.74 -6.51
N VAL A 20 22.04 5.20 -5.54
CA VAL A 20 21.80 5.78 -4.22
C VAL A 20 22.27 4.83 -3.10
N SER A 21 22.96 3.75 -3.47
CA SER A 21 23.34 2.66 -2.55
C SER A 21 24.25 3.11 -1.41
N THR A 22 25.00 4.20 -1.61
CA THR A 22 25.92 4.77 -0.61
C THR A 22 25.38 5.99 0.12
N TRP A 23 24.11 6.35 -0.11
CA TRP A 23 23.53 7.50 0.53
C TRP A 23 23.29 7.26 2.02
N ASP A 24 23.77 8.19 2.86
CA ASP A 24 23.41 8.24 4.26
C ASP A 24 22.06 8.97 4.39
N VAL A 25 21.04 8.21 4.73
CA VAL A 25 19.66 8.71 4.91
C VAL A 25 19.20 8.64 6.37
N SER A 26 20.08 8.28 7.32
CA SER A 26 19.76 8.03 8.72
C SER A 26 19.08 9.23 9.44
N GLY A 27 19.35 10.45 8.96
CA GLY A 27 18.70 11.69 9.46
C GLY A 27 17.50 12.15 8.65
N VAL A 28 17.06 11.40 7.63
CA VAL A 28 15.93 11.80 6.78
C VAL A 28 14.62 11.44 7.46
N THR A 29 13.73 12.43 7.61
CA THR A 29 12.42 12.24 8.24
C THR A 29 11.27 12.10 7.23
N SER A 30 11.47 12.49 5.98
CA SER A 30 10.44 12.37 4.93
C SER A 30 11.06 12.13 3.55
N PHE A 31 10.52 11.14 2.84
CA PHE A 31 10.76 10.89 1.42
C PHE A 31 9.56 11.29 0.54
N TYR A 32 8.74 12.22 1.01
CA TYR A 32 7.54 12.68 0.33
C TYR A 32 7.80 12.96 -1.16
N GLY A 33 7.16 12.17 -2.03
CA GLY A 33 7.20 12.33 -3.49
C GLY A 33 8.57 12.24 -4.16
N MET A 34 9.60 11.72 -3.48
CA MET A 34 10.99 11.80 -3.91
C MET A 34 11.22 11.31 -5.34
N PHE A 35 10.57 10.21 -5.75
CA PHE A 35 10.70 9.60 -7.09
C PHE A 35 9.38 9.63 -7.88
N THR A 36 8.41 10.42 -7.45
CA THR A 36 7.11 10.50 -8.14
C THR A 36 7.30 10.82 -9.63
N PHE A 37 6.63 10.06 -10.50
CA PHE A 37 6.70 10.17 -11.97
C PHE A 37 8.08 9.90 -12.59
N CYS A 38 8.96 9.16 -11.91
CA CYS A 38 10.19 8.61 -12.51
C CYS A 38 9.86 7.38 -13.37
N ARG A 39 9.11 7.58 -14.47
CA ARG A 39 8.46 6.52 -15.26
C ARG A 39 9.40 5.52 -15.89
N ASN A 40 10.63 5.91 -16.19
CA ASN A 40 11.64 5.07 -16.82
C ASN A 40 12.60 4.43 -15.81
N LEU A 41 12.49 4.74 -14.52
CA LEU A 41 13.32 4.16 -13.48
C LEU A 41 13.02 2.66 -13.38
N ARG A 42 14.03 1.80 -13.61
CA ARG A 42 13.88 0.34 -13.67
C ARG A 42 14.32 -0.33 -12.38
N THR A 43 15.43 0.13 -11.85
CA THR A 43 16.05 -0.40 -10.63
C THR A 43 16.51 0.74 -9.75
N LEU A 44 16.40 0.53 -8.45
CA LEU A 44 16.89 1.46 -7.44
C LEU A 44 17.34 0.64 -6.24
N ASP A 45 18.61 0.73 -5.86
CA ASP A 45 19.13 0.06 -4.69
C ASP A 45 18.98 0.95 -3.45
N VAL A 46 18.01 0.62 -2.61
CA VAL A 46 17.69 1.28 -1.34
C VAL A 46 17.78 0.31 -0.16
N SER A 47 18.35 -0.88 -0.39
CA SER A 47 18.41 -1.97 0.58
C SER A 47 19.20 -1.63 1.84
N ASN A 48 20.17 -0.73 1.73
CA ASN A 48 21.03 -0.29 2.84
C ASN A 48 20.55 0.99 3.52
N TRP A 49 19.39 1.52 3.15
CA TRP A 49 18.89 2.75 3.75
C TRP A 49 18.43 2.55 5.20
N ASP A 50 18.99 3.33 6.12
CA ASP A 50 18.47 3.43 7.49
C ASP A 50 17.24 4.35 7.51
N THR A 51 16.07 3.75 7.57
CA THR A 51 14.78 4.45 7.53
C THR A 51 14.16 4.70 8.91
N SER A 52 14.90 4.43 9.99
CA SER A 52 14.39 4.50 11.38
C SER A 52 13.88 5.89 11.80
N SER A 53 14.37 6.95 11.16
CA SER A 53 13.91 8.34 11.41
C SER A 53 12.73 8.76 10.51
N VAL A 54 12.33 7.94 9.52
CA VAL A 54 11.33 8.31 8.50
C VAL A 54 9.92 8.22 9.08
N THR A 55 9.14 9.26 8.87
CA THR A 55 7.73 9.32 9.31
C THR A 55 6.73 9.48 8.16
N ASP A 56 7.20 9.83 6.95
CA ASP A 56 6.34 10.10 5.79
C ASP A 56 6.97 9.61 4.48
N VAL A 57 6.28 8.69 3.80
CA VAL A 57 6.66 8.15 2.49
C VAL A 57 5.56 8.41 1.43
N TYR A 58 4.71 9.41 1.66
CA TYR A 58 3.61 9.76 0.76
C TYR A 58 4.11 9.93 -0.67
N GLN A 59 3.49 9.18 -1.61
CA GLN A 59 3.79 9.20 -3.04
C GLN A 59 5.26 8.91 -3.44
N MET A 60 6.09 8.33 -2.57
CA MET A 60 7.52 8.21 -2.81
C MET A 60 7.85 7.61 -4.18
N PHE A 61 7.14 6.55 -4.60
CA PHE A 61 7.35 5.85 -5.87
C PHE A 61 6.15 5.92 -6.81
N THR A 62 5.21 6.85 -6.57
CA THR A 62 4.04 6.99 -7.44
C THR A 62 4.45 7.15 -8.91
N ASP A 63 3.84 6.35 -9.77
CA ASP A 63 4.05 6.36 -11.24
C ASP A 63 5.52 6.05 -11.65
N CYS A 64 6.26 5.24 -10.83
CA CYS A 64 7.50 4.60 -11.24
C CYS A 64 7.15 3.36 -12.09
N ALA A 65 6.59 3.59 -13.27
CA ALA A 65 5.89 2.57 -14.06
C ALA A 65 6.77 1.37 -14.48
N LEU A 66 8.06 1.58 -14.68
CA LEU A 66 9.00 0.54 -15.10
C LEU A 66 9.84 -0.02 -13.95
N LEU A 67 9.63 0.43 -12.71
CA LEU A 67 10.34 -0.09 -11.54
C LEU A 67 9.92 -1.55 -11.31
N ASN A 68 10.86 -2.48 -11.49
CA ASN A 68 10.60 -3.92 -11.45
C ASN A 68 11.34 -4.66 -10.35
N ASN A 69 12.33 -4.03 -9.75
CA ASN A 69 13.07 -4.57 -8.62
C ASN A 69 13.32 -3.48 -7.58
N LEU A 70 12.83 -3.69 -6.37
CA LEU A 70 12.98 -2.78 -5.25
C LEU A 70 13.05 -3.61 -3.96
N ASP A 71 14.17 -3.54 -3.25
CA ASP A 71 14.33 -4.20 -1.96
C ASP A 71 14.10 -3.19 -0.82
N VAL A 72 13.01 -3.40 -0.10
CA VAL A 72 12.61 -2.62 1.08
C VAL A 72 12.44 -3.51 2.31
N SER A 73 12.88 -4.76 2.24
CA SER A 73 12.72 -5.75 3.30
C SER A 73 13.44 -5.37 4.60
N GLY A 74 14.53 -4.62 4.49
CA GLY A 74 15.30 -4.12 5.63
C GLY A 74 14.81 -2.78 6.21
N TRP A 75 13.74 -2.18 5.66
CA TRP A 75 13.30 -0.87 6.12
C TRP A 75 12.61 -0.94 7.49
N ASP A 76 13.01 -0.05 8.39
CA ASP A 76 12.24 0.25 9.60
C ASP A 76 11.13 1.25 9.24
N VAL A 77 9.89 0.79 9.31
CA VAL A 77 8.69 1.57 9.00
C VAL A 77 7.86 1.89 10.24
N SER A 78 8.34 1.51 11.42
CA SER A 78 7.60 1.59 12.69
C SER A 78 7.16 3.01 13.08
N SER A 79 7.85 4.03 12.56
CA SER A 79 7.51 5.45 12.77
C SER A 79 6.68 6.07 11.63
N ILE A 80 6.40 5.31 10.55
CA ILE A 80 5.71 5.85 9.38
C ILE A 80 4.20 5.85 9.60
N GLY A 81 3.61 7.07 9.59
CA GLY A 81 2.16 7.23 9.68
C GLY A 81 1.46 7.18 8.30
N ARG A 82 2.12 7.63 7.23
CA ARG A 82 1.50 7.85 5.91
C ARG A 82 2.14 7.02 4.81
N PHE A 83 1.45 5.93 4.43
CA PHE A 83 1.82 5.08 3.29
C PHE A 83 1.02 5.40 2.01
N GLU A 84 0.24 6.47 2.06
CA GLU A 84 -0.69 6.87 1.00
C GLU A 84 0.03 6.99 -0.34
N GLN A 85 -0.49 6.25 -1.34
CA GLN A 85 -0.03 6.23 -2.72
C GLN A 85 1.46 5.86 -2.93
N MET A 86 2.14 5.26 -1.94
CA MET A 86 3.59 5.01 -1.99
C MET A 86 4.02 4.30 -3.27
N PHE A 87 3.28 3.27 -3.70
CA PHE A 87 3.58 2.46 -4.90
C PHE A 87 2.50 2.56 -5.98
N THR A 88 1.63 3.58 -5.92
CA THR A 88 0.59 3.77 -6.94
C THR A 88 1.21 3.78 -8.34
N ARG A 89 0.67 2.96 -9.26
CA ARG A 89 1.12 2.83 -10.66
C ARG A 89 2.56 2.36 -10.85
N CYS A 90 3.10 1.58 -9.92
CA CYS A 90 4.29 0.79 -10.15
C CYS A 90 3.94 -0.45 -10.98
N HIS A 91 3.67 -0.24 -12.27
CA HIS A 91 3.04 -1.24 -13.15
C HIS A 91 3.87 -2.50 -13.34
N SER A 92 5.19 -2.40 -13.27
CA SER A 92 6.14 -3.50 -13.53
C SER A 92 6.61 -4.20 -12.25
N LEU A 93 6.22 -3.71 -11.07
CA LEU A 93 6.61 -4.29 -9.79
C LEU A 93 5.87 -5.62 -9.59
N SER A 94 6.58 -6.75 -9.75
CA SER A 94 5.98 -8.08 -9.71
C SER A 94 6.02 -8.72 -8.31
N SER A 95 6.96 -8.29 -7.48
CA SER A 95 7.09 -8.73 -6.09
C SER A 95 7.64 -7.61 -5.22
N LEU A 96 7.28 -7.62 -3.95
CA LEU A 96 7.79 -6.71 -2.94
C LEU A 96 7.73 -7.41 -1.59
N ASP A 97 8.86 -7.49 -0.87
CA ASP A 97 8.86 -8.05 0.47
C ASP A 97 8.60 -6.95 1.50
N VAL A 98 7.44 -7.03 2.12
CA VAL A 98 6.95 -6.12 3.18
C VAL A 98 6.50 -6.93 4.41
N SER A 99 6.84 -8.22 4.46
CA SER A 99 6.38 -9.15 5.50
C SER A 99 6.91 -8.81 6.89
N SER A 100 8.07 -8.15 6.96
CA SER A 100 8.72 -7.72 8.21
C SER A 100 8.26 -6.33 8.70
N TRP A 101 7.43 -5.61 7.95
CA TRP A 101 7.07 -4.25 8.28
C TRP A 101 6.19 -4.14 9.52
N ASP A 102 6.63 -3.36 10.52
CA ASP A 102 5.80 -2.93 11.64
C ASP A 102 4.97 -1.72 11.22
N THR A 103 3.70 -1.95 10.90
CA THR A 103 2.78 -0.92 10.43
C THR A 103 1.92 -0.30 11.53
N SER A 104 2.24 -0.57 12.80
CA SER A 104 1.43 -0.15 13.96
C SER A 104 1.23 1.37 14.07
N SER A 105 2.15 2.20 13.55
CA SER A 105 1.97 3.65 13.45
C SER A 105 1.18 4.08 12.22
N GLY A 106 0.95 3.19 11.25
CA GLY A 106 0.30 3.47 9.97
C GLY A 106 -1.17 3.86 10.15
N ASN A 107 -1.53 5.04 9.66
CA ASN A 107 -2.89 5.54 9.78
C ASN A 107 -3.57 5.82 8.43
N ASN A 108 -2.85 5.75 7.31
CA ASN A 108 -3.39 5.96 5.97
C ASN A 108 -2.65 5.12 4.91
N PHE A 109 -3.36 4.16 4.30
CA PHE A 109 -2.90 3.28 3.23
C PHE A 109 -3.65 3.54 1.91
N TYR A 110 -4.29 4.70 1.75
CA TYR A 110 -5.05 5.06 0.57
C TYR A 110 -4.24 4.82 -0.72
N SER A 111 -4.79 3.99 -1.61
CA SER A 111 -4.21 3.69 -2.93
C SER A 111 -2.75 3.22 -2.91
N MET A 112 -2.24 2.66 -1.79
CA MET A 112 -0.82 2.35 -1.64
C MET A 112 -0.26 1.50 -2.79
N PHE A 113 -0.98 0.47 -3.21
CA PHE A 113 -0.62 -0.44 -4.31
C PHE A 113 -1.55 -0.32 -5.52
N ASN A 114 -2.31 0.78 -5.61
CA ASN A 114 -3.25 0.96 -6.72
C ASN A 114 -2.51 0.87 -8.07
N SER A 115 -3.05 0.05 -8.97
CA SER A 115 -2.48 -0.16 -10.31
C SER A 115 -1.06 -0.76 -10.33
N CYS A 116 -0.69 -1.57 -9.34
CA CYS A 116 0.47 -2.44 -9.41
C CYS A 116 0.12 -3.69 -10.25
N TYR A 117 0.04 -3.51 -11.59
CA TYR A 117 -0.53 -4.51 -12.50
C TYR A 117 0.18 -5.87 -12.48
N ALA A 118 1.50 -5.86 -12.32
CA ALA A 118 2.31 -7.06 -12.35
C ALA A 118 2.44 -7.77 -10.98
N LEU A 119 1.99 -7.15 -9.88
CA LEU A 119 2.15 -7.68 -8.53
C LEU A 119 1.41 -9.00 -8.38
N GLU A 120 2.15 -10.12 -8.17
CA GLU A 120 1.59 -11.46 -8.14
C GLU A 120 1.23 -11.94 -6.73
N SER A 121 1.99 -11.50 -5.75
CA SER A 121 1.78 -11.80 -4.33
C SER A 121 2.29 -10.67 -3.44
N LEU A 122 1.69 -10.55 -2.26
CA LEU A 122 2.11 -9.61 -1.24
C LEU A 122 1.76 -10.19 0.14
N ASP A 123 2.76 -10.32 1.01
CA ASP A 123 2.53 -10.77 2.38
C ASP A 123 2.32 -9.55 3.29
N VAL A 124 1.07 -9.39 3.72
CA VAL A 124 0.62 -8.32 4.63
C VAL A 124 -0.09 -8.90 5.86
N TYR A 125 0.03 -10.22 6.08
CA TYR A 125 -0.66 -10.91 7.16
C TYR A 125 -0.30 -10.35 8.54
N SER A 126 0.97 -10.00 8.76
CA SER A 126 1.47 -9.48 10.03
C SER A 126 1.16 -7.99 10.27
N TRP A 127 0.60 -7.28 9.29
CA TRP A 127 0.40 -5.84 9.41
C TRP A 127 -0.63 -5.48 10.49
N ASP A 128 -0.24 -4.58 11.39
CA ASP A 128 -1.17 -3.93 12.31
C ASP A 128 -1.79 -2.71 11.63
N VAL A 129 -3.10 -2.75 11.45
CA VAL A 129 -3.89 -1.69 10.80
C VAL A 129 -4.88 -1.01 11.76
N THR A 130 -4.79 -1.31 13.06
CA THR A 130 -5.72 -0.81 14.09
C THR A 130 -5.69 0.71 14.24
N ASN A 131 -4.59 1.35 13.83
CA ASN A 131 -4.40 2.80 13.89
C ASN A 131 -5.05 3.57 12.72
N VAL A 132 -5.60 2.87 11.73
CA VAL A 132 -6.38 3.47 10.64
C VAL A 132 -7.79 3.77 11.13
N THR A 133 -7.99 4.90 11.77
CA THR A 133 -9.26 5.19 12.48
C THR A 133 -10.16 6.18 11.74
N THR A 134 -9.68 7.38 11.45
CA THR A 134 -10.52 8.51 11.02
C THR A 134 -10.18 9.08 9.65
N TYR A 135 -9.10 8.63 9.01
CA TYR A 135 -8.78 9.09 7.66
C TYR A 135 -9.91 8.74 6.69
N ALA A 136 -10.46 9.75 6.03
CA ALA A 136 -11.61 9.60 5.13
C ALA A 136 -11.43 8.48 4.11
N ASN A 137 -10.21 8.29 3.63
CA ASN A 137 -9.88 7.33 2.57
C ASN A 137 -9.05 6.13 3.06
N GLY A 138 -8.71 6.01 4.32
CA GLY A 138 -7.78 5.05 4.93
C GLY A 138 -7.33 3.84 4.09
N PHE A 139 -8.28 3.02 3.64
CA PHE A 139 -8.01 1.82 2.83
C PHE A 139 -8.56 1.91 1.40
N ASN A 140 -9.22 3.02 1.01
CA ASN A 140 -9.84 3.13 -0.30
C ASN A 140 -8.83 2.83 -1.40
N SER A 141 -9.24 1.96 -2.36
CA SER A 141 -8.46 1.58 -3.54
C SER A 141 -7.06 1.03 -3.25
N MET A 142 -6.77 0.55 -2.03
CA MET A 142 -5.41 0.17 -1.62
C MET A 142 -4.77 -0.84 -2.58
N PHE A 143 -5.50 -1.85 -3.02
CA PHE A 143 -5.06 -2.88 -3.95
C PHE A 143 -5.81 -2.85 -5.29
N SER A 144 -6.52 -1.76 -5.57
CA SER A 144 -7.30 -1.67 -6.80
C SER A 144 -6.41 -1.82 -8.03
N SER A 145 -6.89 -2.62 -9.00
CA SER A 145 -6.18 -2.89 -10.25
C SER A 145 -4.82 -3.60 -10.10
N CYS A 146 -4.65 -4.42 -9.06
CA CYS A 146 -3.57 -5.39 -8.98
C CYS A 146 -3.95 -6.62 -9.81
N TYR A 147 -3.85 -6.52 -11.16
CA TYR A 147 -4.42 -7.50 -12.09
C TYR A 147 -3.88 -8.91 -11.91
N SER A 148 -2.58 -9.03 -11.58
CA SER A 148 -1.88 -10.31 -11.45
C SER A 148 -1.94 -10.89 -10.04
N LEU A 149 -2.44 -10.15 -9.04
CA LEU A 149 -2.47 -10.59 -7.64
C LEU A 149 -3.32 -11.85 -7.50
N GLN A 150 -2.69 -12.97 -7.10
CA GLN A 150 -3.35 -14.29 -7.04
C GLN A 150 -3.99 -14.58 -5.69
N SER A 151 -3.34 -14.12 -4.62
CA SER A 151 -3.84 -14.24 -3.24
C SER A 151 -3.30 -13.12 -2.38
N ILE A 152 -4.07 -12.77 -1.36
CA ILE A 152 -3.66 -11.91 -0.26
C ILE A 152 -4.32 -12.44 1.00
N ASP A 153 -3.61 -12.48 2.12
CA ASP A 153 -4.20 -12.93 3.38
C ASP A 153 -4.40 -11.73 4.33
N LEU A 154 -5.66 -11.39 4.55
CA LEU A 154 -6.11 -10.28 5.39
C LEU A 154 -6.78 -10.78 6.68
N SER A 155 -6.72 -12.08 6.96
CA SER A 155 -7.46 -12.69 8.08
C SER A 155 -7.03 -12.21 9.45
N ASN A 156 -5.83 -11.63 9.57
CA ASN A 156 -5.31 -11.07 10.81
C ASN A 156 -5.61 -9.55 10.98
N TRP A 157 -6.20 -8.90 9.97
CA TRP A 157 -6.45 -7.47 10.04
C TRP A 157 -7.65 -7.13 10.93
N ASP A 158 -7.43 -6.27 11.92
CA ASP A 158 -8.49 -5.69 12.75
C ASP A 158 -8.78 -4.25 12.29
N ILE A 159 -9.92 -4.06 11.64
CA ILE A 159 -10.41 -2.74 11.20
C ILE A 159 -11.61 -2.25 12.02
N SER A 160 -11.86 -2.84 13.19
CA SER A 160 -13.02 -2.52 14.04
C SER A 160 -13.07 -1.04 14.44
N ASN A 161 -11.92 -0.38 14.54
CA ASN A 161 -11.80 1.04 14.87
C ASN A 161 -11.97 1.97 13.66
N PHE A 162 -12.09 1.44 12.44
CA PHE A 162 -12.13 2.26 11.23
C PHE A 162 -13.48 2.95 11.07
N THR A 163 -13.47 4.29 10.97
CA THR A 163 -14.66 5.15 10.81
C THR A 163 -14.59 6.05 9.58
N GLY A 164 -13.64 5.79 8.68
CA GLY A 164 -13.42 6.60 7.49
C GLY A 164 -14.63 6.65 6.54
N THR A 165 -14.92 7.81 6.00
CA THR A 165 -16.14 8.05 5.19
C THR A 165 -16.14 7.35 3.84
N SER A 166 -14.98 7.05 3.26
CA SER A 166 -14.85 6.29 2.00
C SER A 166 -14.86 4.78 2.20
N GLY A 167 -14.79 4.31 3.44
CA GLY A 167 -14.88 2.89 3.77
C GLY A 167 -13.79 2.07 3.07
N LEU A 168 -14.22 0.93 2.53
CA LEU A 168 -13.41 0.01 1.73
C LEU A 168 -13.73 0.12 0.23
N ALA A 169 -14.18 1.32 -0.21
CA ALA A 169 -14.56 1.50 -1.61
C ALA A 169 -13.38 1.14 -2.54
N SER A 170 -13.66 0.30 -3.54
CA SER A 170 -12.69 -0.19 -4.53
C SER A 170 -11.45 -0.88 -3.95
N PHE A 171 -11.49 -1.36 -2.70
CA PHE A 171 -10.32 -1.87 -1.98
C PHE A 171 -9.53 -2.92 -2.78
N LEU A 172 -10.21 -3.91 -3.39
CA LEU A 172 -9.65 -4.98 -4.23
C LEU A 172 -10.26 -4.97 -5.65
N SER A 173 -10.81 -3.83 -6.09
CA SER A 173 -11.44 -3.72 -7.40
C SER A 173 -10.46 -4.06 -8.53
N ASN A 174 -10.94 -4.76 -9.57
CA ASN A 174 -10.16 -5.18 -10.75
C ASN A 174 -8.96 -6.11 -10.45
N CYS A 175 -8.97 -6.85 -9.34
CA CYS A 175 -7.98 -7.89 -9.09
C CYS A 175 -8.41 -9.18 -9.82
N TYR A 176 -8.21 -9.21 -11.17
CA TYR A 176 -8.76 -10.28 -12.04
C TYR A 176 -8.29 -11.68 -11.66
N SER A 177 -7.04 -11.81 -11.19
CA SER A 177 -6.41 -13.09 -10.86
C SER A 177 -6.65 -13.53 -9.41
N LEU A 178 -7.22 -12.66 -8.56
CA LEU A 178 -7.38 -12.90 -7.13
C LEU A 178 -8.32 -14.07 -6.86
N ARG A 179 -7.84 -15.08 -6.13
CA ARG A 179 -8.57 -16.31 -5.81
C ARG A 179 -9.05 -16.35 -4.36
N SER A 180 -8.32 -15.72 -3.44
CA SER A 180 -8.61 -15.69 -2.00
C SER A 180 -8.07 -14.42 -1.35
N THR A 181 -8.77 -13.96 -0.32
CA THR A 181 -8.41 -12.83 0.54
C THR A 181 -8.01 -13.27 1.94
N GLY A 182 -7.98 -14.60 2.20
CA GLY A 182 -8.07 -15.09 3.56
C GLY A 182 -9.51 -15.02 4.07
N ASP A 183 -9.69 -15.21 5.37
CA ASP A 183 -11.01 -15.13 6.03
C ASP A 183 -11.25 -13.68 6.50
N LEU A 184 -12.26 -13.04 5.93
CA LEU A 184 -12.65 -11.68 6.27
C LEU A 184 -13.75 -11.61 7.35
N SER A 185 -14.04 -12.70 8.06
CA SER A 185 -15.04 -12.69 9.15
C SER A 185 -14.74 -11.66 10.24
N ASN A 186 -13.45 -11.35 10.45
CA ASN A 186 -12.99 -10.35 11.41
C ASN A 186 -13.01 -8.91 10.88
N PHE A 187 -13.32 -8.69 9.60
CA PHE A 187 -13.56 -7.36 9.05
C PHE A 187 -14.90 -6.79 9.55
N VAL A 188 -15.07 -6.77 10.86
CA VAL A 188 -16.31 -6.32 11.51
C VAL A 188 -16.15 -4.87 11.92
N GLY A 189 -16.68 -3.97 11.11
CA GLY A 189 -16.76 -2.56 11.49
C GLY A 189 -18.19 -2.06 11.32
N SER A 190 -18.93 -1.89 12.43
CA SER A 190 -20.24 -1.22 12.43
C SER A 190 -20.19 0.20 11.85
N ASN A 191 -18.98 0.71 11.60
CA ASN A 191 -18.74 2.06 11.12
C ASN A 191 -18.35 2.14 9.64
N ILE A 192 -18.23 1.02 8.91
CA ILE A 192 -17.92 1.04 7.47
C ILE A 192 -19.07 1.73 6.74
N LYS A 193 -18.76 2.81 6.03
CA LYS A 193 -19.77 3.63 5.32
C LYS A 193 -19.95 3.24 3.87
N LYS A 194 -18.91 2.68 3.23
CA LYS A 194 -18.92 2.33 1.81
C LYS A 194 -18.18 1.02 1.55
N LEU A 195 -18.82 0.15 0.78
CA LEU A 195 -18.27 -1.09 0.23
C LEU A 195 -18.32 -1.09 -1.31
N ASP A 196 -18.54 0.11 -1.91
CA ASP A 196 -18.69 0.26 -3.36
C ASP A 196 -17.51 -0.37 -4.08
N TYR A 197 -17.82 -1.25 -5.03
CA TYR A 197 -16.81 -1.88 -5.90
C TYR A 197 -15.71 -2.65 -5.15
N MET A 198 -15.88 -3.03 -3.87
CA MET A 198 -14.83 -3.66 -3.06
C MET A 198 -14.17 -4.85 -3.77
N PHE A 199 -14.97 -5.71 -4.39
CA PHE A 199 -14.52 -6.88 -5.16
C PHE A 199 -14.94 -6.81 -6.64
N TYR A 200 -15.18 -5.60 -7.15
CA TYR A 200 -15.63 -5.42 -8.54
C TYR A 200 -14.58 -5.99 -9.51
N LEU A 201 -15.04 -6.86 -10.44
CA LEU A 201 -14.20 -7.55 -11.40
C LEU A 201 -13.09 -8.46 -10.81
N CYS A 202 -13.25 -8.96 -9.59
CA CYS A 202 -12.43 -10.04 -9.06
C CYS A 202 -12.90 -11.38 -9.68
N GLN A 203 -12.64 -11.58 -10.97
CA GLN A 203 -13.25 -12.67 -11.76
C GLN A 203 -12.84 -14.07 -11.32
N SER A 204 -11.69 -14.21 -10.67
CA SER A 204 -11.15 -15.48 -10.18
C SER A 204 -11.49 -15.77 -8.71
N LEU A 205 -12.14 -14.83 -8.00
CA LEU A 205 -12.38 -14.92 -6.56
C LEU A 205 -13.31 -16.07 -6.21
N ARG A 206 -12.87 -16.94 -5.30
CA ARG A 206 -13.59 -18.18 -4.92
C ARG A 206 -14.13 -18.11 -3.50
N SER A 207 -13.46 -17.41 -2.59
CA SER A 207 -13.83 -17.30 -1.19
C SER A 207 -13.28 -16.03 -0.58
N VAL A 208 -14.05 -15.47 0.36
CA VAL A 208 -13.69 -14.34 1.23
C VAL A 208 -13.94 -14.67 2.71
N GLY A 209 -14.21 -15.95 3.03
CA GLY A 209 -14.61 -16.38 4.37
C GLY A 209 -16.10 -16.17 4.63
N ASP A 210 -16.48 -16.22 5.91
CA ASP A 210 -17.85 -16.01 6.36
C ASP A 210 -18.10 -14.53 6.69
N LEU A 211 -18.94 -13.88 5.91
CA LEU A 211 -19.30 -12.47 6.09
C LEU A 211 -20.59 -12.25 6.90
N SER A 212 -21.17 -13.32 7.48
CA SER A 212 -22.44 -13.22 8.23
C SER A 212 -22.36 -12.31 9.46
N GLY A 213 -21.14 -12.10 9.99
CA GLY A 213 -20.89 -11.19 11.12
C GLY A 213 -20.73 -9.71 10.71
N TRP A 214 -20.75 -9.39 9.42
CA TRP A 214 -20.56 -8.02 8.99
C TRP A 214 -21.80 -7.16 9.29
N ASP A 215 -21.59 -6.06 10.02
CA ASP A 215 -22.64 -5.04 10.19
C ASP A 215 -22.57 -4.03 9.04
N THR A 216 -23.48 -4.18 8.09
CA THR A 216 -23.61 -3.26 6.94
C THR A 216 -24.68 -2.18 7.15
N SER A 217 -25.27 -2.09 8.35
CA SER A 217 -26.36 -1.14 8.65
C SER A 217 -25.94 0.32 8.49
N GLY A 218 -24.66 0.61 8.65
CA GLY A 218 -24.06 1.94 8.45
C GLY A 218 -23.71 2.26 6.99
N CYS A 219 -23.81 1.29 6.07
CA CYS A 219 -23.43 1.50 4.67
C CYS A 219 -24.47 2.38 3.96
N THR A 220 -24.00 3.36 3.21
CA THR A 220 -24.85 4.29 2.44
C THR A 220 -24.91 3.94 0.97
N ARG A 221 -24.08 3.04 0.50
CA ARG A 221 -24.05 2.47 -0.86
C ARG A 221 -23.38 1.11 -0.84
#